data_9c20c72a32ae97007da1df1d0fd00fe6
#
_entry.id   9c20c72a32ae97007da1df1d0fd00fe6
#
_cell.length_a   1.000
_cell.length_b   1.000
_cell.length_c   1.000
_cell.angle_alpha   90.00
_cell.angle_beta   90.00
_cell.angle_gamma   90.00
#
_symmetry.space_group_name_H-M   'P 1'
#
loop_
_entity.id
_entity.type
_entity.pdbx_description
1 polymer ?
#
loop_
_entity_poly.entity_id
_entity_poly.type
_entity_poly.pdbx_seq_one_letter_code
_entity_poly.pdbx_strand_id
1 'polypeptide(L)'
;MNFLDAEFVQEFIRMANDGWEQGWHERNGGNLSYRVKPEEVELIKENFKAKEWQPIGTSVPNLAGEFFLVTGSGKYFRNVIIKPEDSICMIELDEKGENYRIVWGAGQWRQTDFRASESFDESRSKKTSKSKLPCGLSCTYHQYYCTHICTSTRR
;
A
#
# COMPACT_ATOMS: atom_id res chain seq x y z
N MET A 1 -20.15 0.49 -5.25
CA MET A 1 -19.63 -0.69 -4.49
C MET A 1 -18.99 -0.19 -3.20
N ASN A 2 -19.17 -0.89 -2.06
CA ASN A 2 -18.48 -0.49 -0.84
C ASN A 2 -16.97 -0.69 -0.99
N PHE A 3 -16.16 0.21 -0.43
CA PHE A 3 -14.70 0.15 -0.50
C PHE A 3 -14.12 -1.18 -0.03
N LEU A 4 -14.61 -1.67 1.11
CA LEU A 4 -14.12 -2.93 1.70
C LEU A 4 -14.54 -4.18 0.91
N ASP A 5 -15.55 -4.09 0.04
CA ASP A 5 -16.02 -5.23 -0.77
C ASP A 5 -15.21 -5.41 -2.06
N ALA A 6 -14.32 -4.46 -2.39
CA ALA A 6 -13.47 -4.56 -3.56
C ALA A 6 -12.44 -5.69 -3.40
N GLU A 7 -12.30 -6.51 -4.45
CA GLU A 7 -11.45 -7.72 -4.45
C GLU A 7 -10.01 -7.40 -4.04
N PHE A 8 -9.39 -6.38 -4.63
CA PHE A 8 -8.02 -5.99 -4.32
C PHE A 8 -7.84 -5.52 -2.85
N VAL A 9 -8.89 -4.93 -2.25
CA VAL A 9 -8.87 -4.53 -0.83
C VAL A 9 -8.92 -5.77 0.05
N GLN A 10 -9.75 -6.75 -0.29
CA GLN A 10 -9.84 -8.02 0.42
C GLN A 10 -8.54 -8.83 0.31
N GLU A 11 -7.90 -8.83 -0.85
CA GLU A 11 -6.58 -9.45 -1.05
C GLU A 11 -5.49 -8.76 -0.22
N PHE A 12 -5.52 -7.43 -0.14
CA PHE A 12 -4.60 -6.66 0.69
C PHE A 12 -4.76 -6.99 2.18
N ILE A 13 -6.01 -7.05 2.67
CA ILE A 13 -6.34 -7.43 4.05
C ILE A 13 -5.85 -8.85 4.34
N ARG A 14 -6.10 -9.79 3.44
CA ARG A 14 -5.64 -11.18 3.58
C ARG A 14 -4.12 -11.26 3.64
N MET A 15 -3.42 -10.54 2.77
CA MET A 15 -1.97 -10.52 2.75
C MET A 15 -1.39 -9.97 4.05
N ALA A 16 -1.98 -8.90 4.60
CA ALA A 16 -1.56 -8.36 5.88
C ALA A 16 -1.74 -9.40 7.01
N ASN A 17 -2.84 -10.15 7.00
CA ASN A 17 -3.10 -11.22 7.97
C ASN A 17 -2.13 -12.38 7.81
N ASP A 18 -1.89 -12.84 6.58
CA ASP A 18 -0.97 -13.94 6.29
C ASP A 18 0.46 -13.58 6.76
N GLY A 19 0.89 -12.34 6.52
CA GLY A 19 2.17 -11.84 7.02
C GLY A 19 2.26 -11.84 8.54
N TRP A 20 1.17 -11.50 9.23
CA TRP A 20 1.08 -11.59 10.68
C TRP A 20 1.15 -13.04 11.17
N GLU A 21 0.38 -13.95 10.59
CA GLU A 21 0.35 -15.38 10.97
C GLU A 21 1.70 -16.08 10.76
N GLN A 22 2.45 -15.66 9.74
CA GLN A 22 3.81 -16.14 9.48
C GLN A 22 4.87 -15.53 10.41
N GLY A 23 4.51 -14.59 11.27
CA GLY A 23 5.43 -13.93 12.18
C GLY A 23 6.40 -12.95 11.50
N TRP A 24 6.08 -12.48 10.30
CA TRP A 24 6.96 -11.58 9.55
C TRP A 24 6.94 -10.14 10.06
N HIS A 25 5.93 -9.79 10.83
CA HIS A 25 5.72 -8.45 11.37
C HIS A 25 5.61 -8.48 12.88
N GLU A 26 6.68 -8.13 13.57
CA GLU A 26 6.66 -7.98 15.02
C GLU A 26 6.06 -6.64 15.42
N ARG A 27 5.10 -6.67 16.33
CA ARG A 27 4.42 -5.48 16.86
C ARG A 27 3.81 -4.64 15.75
N ASN A 28 4.21 -3.35 15.65
CA ASN A 28 3.83 -2.41 14.60
C ASN A 28 4.95 -2.17 13.58
N GLY A 29 5.88 -3.11 13.47
CA GLY A 29 6.99 -3.06 12.52
C GLY A 29 6.54 -3.46 11.12
N GLY A 30 7.11 -2.81 10.12
CA GLY A 30 6.82 -3.05 8.72
C GLY A 30 5.62 -2.27 8.19
N ASN A 31 5.52 -2.21 6.89
CA ASN A 31 4.39 -1.63 6.17
C ASN A 31 4.08 -2.49 4.94
N LEU A 32 2.88 -2.34 4.44
CA LEU A 32 2.42 -2.94 3.20
C LEU A 32 1.83 -1.83 2.35
N SER A 33 2.17 -1.80 1.07
CA SER A 33 1.60 -0.89 0.09
C SER A 33 1.24 -1.62 -1.20
N TYR A 34 0.15 -1.20 -1.81
CA TYR A 34 -0.31 -1.68 -3.10
C TYR A 34 -0.63 -0.50 -4.00
N ARG A 35 -0.02 -0.44 -5.18
CA ARG A 35 -0.34 0.54 -6.21
C ARG A 35 -1.63 0.13 -6.89
N VAL A 36 -2.67 0.93 -6.69
CA VAL A 36 -4.01 0.63 -7.18
C VAL A 36 -4.09 0.94 -8.67
N LYS A 37 -4.67 0.04 -9.43
CA LYS A 37 -4.84 0.22 -10.87
C LYS A 37 -5.96 1.22 -11.17
N PRO A 38 -5.89 1.96 -12.30
CA PRO A 38 -6.93 2.93 -12.66
C PRO A 38 -8.34 2.34 -12.70
N GLU A 39 -8.50 1.13 -13.22
CA GLU A 39 -9.80 0.42 -13.26
C GLU A 39 -10.33 0.08 -11.86
N GLU A 40 -9.45 -0.23 -10.91
CA GLU A 40 -9.82 -0.50 -9.51
C GLU A 40 -10.24 0.78 -8.79
N VAL A 41 -9.56 1.91 -9.09
CA VAL A 41 -9.93 3.23 -8.55
C VAL A 41 -11.36 3.61 -8.96
N GLU A 42 -11.71 3.42 -10.23
CA GLU A 42 -13.06 3.76 -10.72
C GLU A 42 -14.17 2.97 -9.99
N LEU A 43 -13.91 1.72 -9.59
CA LEU A 43 -14.88 0.90 -8.85
C LEU A 43 -15.24 1.44 -7.46
N ILE A 44 -14.31 2.14 -6.81
CA ILE A 44 -14.43 2.58 -5.41
C ILE A 44 -14.49 4.10 -5.22
N LYS A 45 -14.34 4.85 -6.29
CA LYS A 45 -14.25 6.32 -6.29
C LYS A 45 -15.40 7.02 -5.55
N GLU A 46 -16.59 6.45 -5.57
CA GLU A 46 -17.77 6.94 -4.85
C GLU A 46 -17.59 6.98 -3.32
N ASN A 47 -16.66 6.19 -2.79
CA ASN A 47 -16.38 6.12 -1.34
C ASN A 47 -15.35 7.16 -0.89
N PHE A 48 -14.76 7.92 -1.81
CA PHE A 48 -13.68 8.84 -1.49
C PHE A 48 -14.17 10.06 -0.71
N LYS A 49 -13.45 10.35 0.37
CA LYS A 49 -13.59 11.55 1.19
C LYS A 49 -12.20 12.17 1.34
N ALA A 50 -11.78 12.89 0.33
CA ALA A 50 -10.46 13.48 0.28
C ALA A 50 -10.21 14.44 1.45
N LYS A 51 -9.11 14.21 2.16
CA LYS A 51 -8.58 15.12 3.18
C LYS A 51 -7.69 16.20 2.53
N GLU A 52 -7.13 17.06 3.35
CA GLU A 52 -6.19 18.09 2.90
C GLU A 52 -4.90 17.47 2.36
N TRP A 53 -4.30 18.16 1.40
CA TRP A 53 -2.99 17.80 0.86
C TRP A 53 -1.88 17.99 1.89
N GLN A 54 -1.00 17.04 1.99
CA GLN A 54 0.16 17.05 2.88
C GLN A 54 1.44 16.82 2.07
N PRO A 55 2.53 17.53 2.39
CA PRO A 55 3.78 17.37 1.68
C PRO A 55 4.40 16.00 1.95
N ILE A 56 4.91 15.36 0.91
CA ILE A 56 5.67 14.11 1.01
C ILE A 56 7.08 14.41 1.55
N GLY A 57 7.61 15.62 1.29
CA GLY A 57 8.96 16.05 1.65
C GLY A 57 10.06 15.53 0.69
N THR A 58 9.65 14.93 -0.40
CA THR A 58 10.46 14.56 -1.55
C THR A 58 9.61 14.68 -2.80
N SER A 59 10.22 14.66 -3.97
CA SER A 59 9.48 14.69 -5.23
C SER A 59 9.58 13.33 -5.91
N VAL A 60 8.41 12.79 -6.32
CA VAL A 60 8.25 11.47 -6.95
C VAL A 60 7.44 11.57 -8.24
N PRO A 61 7.96 12.27 -9.25
CA PRO A 61 7.22 12.54 -10.48
C PRO A 61 6.78 11.28 -11.21
N ASN A 62 7.47 10.15 -11.00
CA ASN A 62 7.12 8.87 -11.61
C ASN A 62 5.85 8.23 -11.04
N LEU A 63 5.38 8.71 -9.90
CA LEU A 63 4.19 8.23 -9.22
C LEU A 63 3.08 9.30 -9.15
N ALA A 64 3.26 10.41 -9.86
CA ALA A 64 2.31 11.51 -9.88
C ALA A 64 0.92 11.07 -10.34
N GLY A 65 -0.11 11.49 -9.61
CA GLY A 65 -1.51 11.14 -9.89
C GLY A 65 -1.92 9.70 -9.56
N GLU A 66 -1.04 8.93 -8.96
CA GLU A 66 -1.29 7.53 -8.63
C GLU A 66 -1.97 7.37 -7.27
N PHE A 67 -2.64 6.23 -7.11
CA PHE A 67 -3.32 5.84 -5.88
C PHE A 67 -2.62 4.63 -5.23
N PHE A 68 -2.52 4.67 -3.91
CA PHE A 68 -1.93 3.58 -3.13
C PHE A 68 -2.82 3.19 -1.96
N LEU A 69 -3.03 1.89 -1.80
CA LEU A 69 -3.59 1.31 -0.59
C LEU A 69 -2.42 0.98 0.34
N VAL A 70 -2.44 1.52 1.57
CA VAL A 70 -1.31 1.43 2.49
C VAL A 70 -1.77 1.09 3.91
N THR A 71 -0.90 0.43 4.67
CA THR A 71 -1.12 0.24 6.11
C THR A 71 -0.86 1.54 6.87
N GLY A 72 -1.70 1.84 7.84
CA GLY A 72 -1.58 3.05 8.67
C GLY A 72 -0.35 3.00 9.59
N SER A 73 0.27 4.16 9.80
CA SER A 73 1.43 4.31 10.68
C SER A 73 1.13 3.85 12.11
N GLY A 74 2.02 3.03 12.65
CA GLY A 74 1.91 2.54 14.02
C GLY A 74 0.79 1.51 14.22
N LYS A 75 0.15 1.04 13.16
CA LYS A 75 -0.90 0.03 13.24
C LYS A 75 -0.30 -1.38 13.21
N TYR A 76 -0.99 -2.30 13.91
CA TYR A 76 -0.60 -3.70 13.95
C TYR A 76 -1.26 -4.45 12.80
N PHE A 77 -0.50 -5.26 12.08
CA PHE A 77 -1.02 -6.10 10.97
C PHE A 77 -2.14 -7.04 11.43
N ARG A 78 -2.06 -7.57 12.64
CA ARG A 78 -3.12 -8.41 13.24
C ARG A 78 -4.49 -7.72 13.34
N ASN A 79 -4.51 -6.39 13.38
CA ASN A 79 -5.75 -5.61 13.48
C ASN A 79 -6.35 -5.28 12.13
N VAL A 80 -5.63 -5.49 11.03
CA VAL A 80 -6.11 -5.17 9.69
C VAL A 80 -7.36 -5.99 9.33
N ILE A 81 -7.39 -7.26 9.69
CA ILE A 81 -8.57 -8.12 9.44
C ILE A 81 -9.74 -7.82 10.36
N ILE A 82 -9.48 -7.28 11.57
CA ILE A 82 -10.51 -7.01 12.59
C ILE A 82 -11.16 -5.64 12.34
N LYS A 83 -10.34 -4.63 12.04
CA LYS A 83 -10.76 -3.23 11.84
C LYS A 83 -9.98 -2.63 10.69
N PRO A 84 -10.29 -3.01 9.43
CA PRO A 84 -9.57 -2.52 8.28
C PRO A 84 -9.63 -1.00 8.14
N GLU A 85 -10.79 -0.38 8.38
CA GLU A 85 -10.99 1.07 8.28
C GLU A 85 -10.09 1.90 9.20
N ASP A 86 -9.66 1.33 10.33
CA ASP A 86 -8.74 1.95 11.28
C ASP A 86 -7.28 1.64 10.99
N SER A 87 -7.02 0.61 10.20
CA SER A 87 -5.70 0.00 10.04
C SER A 87 -5.07 0.26 8.67
N ILE A 88 -5.89 0.51 7.67
CA ILE A 88 -5.44 0.82 6.30
C ILE A 88 -6.03 2.15 5.84
N CYS A 89 -5.36 2.78 4.90
CA CYS A 89 -5.87 3.97 4.23
C CYS A 89 -5.51 3.95 2.74
N MET A 90 -6.31 4.67 1.96
CA MET A 90 -6.00 4.92 0.57
C MET A 90 -5.51 6.35 0.42
N ILE A 91 -4.39 6.51 -0.24
CA ILE A 91 -3.76 7.80 -0.52
C ILE A 91 -3.75 8.07 -2.02
N GLU A 92 -3.80 9.32 -2.37
CA GLU A 92 -3.63 9.85 -3.72
C GLU A 92 -2.42 10.78 -3.74
N LEU A 93 -1.60 10.69 -4.76
CA LEU A 93 -0.50 11.60 -5.01
C LEU A 93 -0.94 12.73 -5.95
N ASP A 94 -0.40 13.92 -5.76
CA ASP A 94 -0.69 15.06 -6.63
C ASP A 94 -0.03 14.90 -8.03
N GLU A 95 -0.40 15.77 -8.95
CA GLU A 95 0.11 15.78 -10.32
C GLU A 95 1.63 16.04 -10.43
N LYS A 96 2.25 16.51 -9.36
CA LYS A 96 3.68 16.78 -9.29
C LYS A 96 4.47 15.71 -8.54
N GLY A 97 3.76 14.84 -7.81
CA GLY A 97 4.37 13.86 -6.93
C GLY A 97 5.10 14.48 -5.72
N GLU A 98 4.63 15.65 -5.26
CA GLU A 98 5.22 16.37 -4.12
C GLU A 98 4.34 16.32 -2.88
N ASN A 99 3.04 16.09 -3.06
CA ASN A 99 2.06 16.01 -1.99
C ASN A 99 1.23 14.73 -2.11
N TYR A 100 0.67 14.33 -0.97
CA TYR A 100 -0.31 13.26 -0.90
C TYR A 100 -1.54 13.72 -0.14
N ARG A 101 -2.66 13.05 -0.35
CA ARG A 101 -3.86 13.17 0.50
C ARG A 101 -4.45 11.81 0.77
N ILE A 102 -5.08 11.66 1.94
CA ILE A 102 -5.86 10.48 2.26
C ILE A 102 -7.25 10.66 1.65
N VAL A 103 -7.66 9.71 0.83
CA VAL A 103 -8.98 9.71 0.18
C VAL A 103 -9.95 8.76 0.84
N TRP A 104 -9.46 7.74 1.57
CA TRP A 104 -10.28 6.82 2.35
C TRP A 104 -9.53 6.29 3.57
N GLY A 105 -10.29 5.93 4.63
CA GLY A 105 -9.77 5.39 5.88
C GLY A 105 -9.44 6.45 6.92
N ALA A 106 -9.37 6.02 8.19
CA ALA A 106 -9.08 6.90 9.32
C ALA A 106 -7.58 6.99 9.63
N GLY A 107 -6.76 6.17 9.01
CA GLY A 107 -5.34 6.06 9.28
C GLY A 107 -4.61 7.39 9.22
N GLN A 108 -3.69 7.60 10.16
CA GLN A 108 -2.60 8.54 9.98
C GLN A 108 -1.52 7.81 9.19
N TRP A 109 -1.09 8.41 8.12
CA TRP A 109 0.05 7.91 7.36
C TRP A 109 1.23 8.86 7.57
N ARG A 110 2.43 8.30 7.78
CA ARG A 110 3.63 9.10 7.99
C ARG A 110 4.48 9.07 6.73
N GLN A 111 5.05 10.19 6.41
CA GLN A 111 5.99 10.38 5.32
C GLN A 111 7.14 9.37 5.28
N THR A 112 7.59 8.90 6.45
CA THR A 112 8.66 7.90 6.56
C THR A 112 8.29 6.56 5.91
N ASP A 113 7.00 6.20 5.91
CA ASP A 113 6.51 4.94 5.37
C ASP A 113 6.55 4.95 3.83
N PHE A 114 6.32 6.11 3.23
CA PHE A 114 6.40 6.28 1.77
C PHE A 114 7.83 6.23 1.24
N ARG A 115 8.77 6.89 1.89
CA ARG A 115 10.18 6.86 1.50
C ARG A 115 10.76 5.46 1.45
N ALA A 116 10.34 4.59 2.35
CA ALA A 116 10.79 3.22 2.37
C ALA A 116 10.21 2.40 1.19
N SER A 117 8.94 2.62 0.81
CA SER A 117 8.31 1.98 -0.34
C SER A 117 8.86 2.49 -1.68
N GLU A 118 9.19 3.76 -1.73
CA GLU A 118 9.70 4.45 -2.91
C GLU A 118 11.13 4.05 -3.28
N SER A 119 12.03 4.00 -2.29
CA SER A 119 13.40 3.52 -2.51
C SER A 119 13.44 2.09 -3.03
N PHE A 120 12.40 1.30 -2.71
CA PHE A 120 12.22 -0.04 -3.22
C PHE A 120 11.80 -0.05 -4.71
N ASP A 121 10.85 0.80 -5.10
CA ASP A 121 10.37 0.87 -6.50
C ASP A 121 11.44 1.47 -7.44
N GLU A 122 12.16 2.50 -7.02
CA GLU A 122 13.26 3.09 -7.81
C GLU A 122 14.45 2.14 -7.99
N SER A 123 14.84 1.44 -6.93
CA SER A 123 15.93 0.46 -7.02
C SER A 123 15.54 -0.74 -7.88
N ARG A 124 14.26 -1.05 -7.96
CA ARG A 124 13.70 -2.14 -8.74
C ARG A 124 13.55 -1.80 -10.21
N SER A 125 13.09 -0.59 -10.55
CA SER A 125 13.02 -0.12 -11.94
C SER A 125 14.41 -0.01 -12.58
N LYS A 126 15.46 0.23 -11.79
CA LYS A 126 16.86 0.26 -12.26
C LYS A 126 17.51 -1.13 -12.36
N LYS A 127 17.03 -2.14 -11.63
CA LYS A 127 17.64 -3.49 -11.56
C LYS A 127 16.91 -4.58 -12.34
N THR A 128 15.70 -4.36 -12.81
CA THR A 128 14.93 -5.42 -13.46
C THR A 128 14.50 -5.10 -14.88
N SER A 129 15.42 -5.35 -15.82
CA SER A 129 14.99 -5.74 -17.16
C SER A 129 14.43 -7.18 -17.23
N LYS A 130 14.36 -7.93 -16.12
CA LYS A 130 14.02 -9.39 -16.17
C LYS A 130 13.12 -9.99 -15.07
N SER A 131 12.55 -9.25 -14.13
CA SER A 131 11.56 -9.84 -13.22
C SER A 131 10.46 -8.85 -12.82
N LYS A 132 9.44 -8.72 -13.65
CA LYS A 132 8.15 -8.16 -13.23
C LYS A 132 7.52 -9.14 -12.26
N LEU A 133 7.42 -8.80 -10.97
CA LEU A 133 6.47 -9.46 -10.09
C LEU A 133 5.06 -9.08 -10.55
N PRO A 134 4.20 -10.07 -10.82
CA PRO A 134 2.90 -9.82 -11.44
C PRO A 134 1.86 -9.15 -10.53
N CYS A 135 2.18 -8.89 -9.26
CA CYS A 135 1.19 -8.48 -8.27
C CYS A 135 1.22 -7.01 -7.83
N GLY A 136 2.12 -6.18 -8.33
CA GLY A 136 2.16 -4.74 -7.97
C GLY A 136 2.37 -4.42 -6.48
N LEU A 137 2.67 -5.42 -5.66
CA LEU A 137 2.82 -5.31 -4.21
C LEU A 137 4.27 -5.03 -3.82
N SER A 138 4.47 -4.08 -2.92
CA SER A 138 5.76 -3.82 -2.30
C SER A 138 5.68 -3.98 -0.79
N CYS A 139 6.67 -4.63 -0.21
CA CYS A 139 6.82 -4.80 1.22
C CYS A 139 8.21 -4.35 1.64
N THR A 140 8.31 -3.46 2.62
CA THR A 140 9.58 -2.86 3.04
C THR A 140 10.35 -3.66 4.09
N TYR A 141 9.82 -4.78 4.53
CA TYR A 141 10.51 -5.64 5.50
C TYR A 141 11.13 -6.86 4.81
N HIS A 142 12.44 -6.83 4.61
CA HIS A 142 13.31 -7.86 4.02
C HIS A 142 12.92 -8.40 2.62
N GLN A 143 13.79 -8.13 1.66
CA GLN A 143 13.74 -8.55 0.25
C GLN A 143 13.48 -10.06 0.00
N TYR A 144 13.65 -10.90 1.02
CA TYR A 144 13.51 -12.36 0.92
C TYR A 144 12.06 -12.88 1.05
N TYR A 145 11.17 -12.10 1.65
CA TYR A 145 9.81 -12.56 1.97
C TYR A 145 8.76 -12.24 0.89
N CYS A 146 8.99 -11.21 0.10
CA CYS A 146 8.05 -10.83 -0.96
C CYS A 146 7.94 -11.86 -2.10
N THR A 147 9.00 -12.63 -2.34
CA THR A 147 9.01 -13.69 -3.37
C THR A 147 8.19 -14.91 -2.99
N HIS A 148 8.03 -15.21 -1.72
CA HIS A 148 7.26 -16.37 -1.24
C HIS A 148 5.76 -16.12 -1.21
N ILE A 149 5.31 -14.89 -0.96
CA ILE A 149 3.87 -14.55 -0.92
C ILE A 149 3.24 -14.64 -2.32
N CYS A 150 3.94 -14.17 -3.35
CA CYS A 150 3.45 -14.24 -4.74
C CYS A 150 3.30 -15.67 -5.29
N THR A 151 3.98 -16.66 -4.72
CA THR A 151 3.86 -18.07 -5.15
C THR A 151 2.77 -18.84 -4.43
N SER A 152 2.33 -18.36 -3.25
CA SER A 152 1.29 -19.02 -2.44
C SER A 152 -0.14 -18.74 -2.89
N THR A 153 -0.39 -17.67 -3.64
CA THR A 153 -1.73 -17.32 -4.14
C THR A 153 -2.12 -18.00 -5.46
N ARG A 154 -1.31 -18.95 -5.94
CA ARG A 154 -1.64 -19.80 -7.12
C ARG A 154 -2.00 -21.24 -6.69
N ARG A 155 -3.01 -21.39 -5.83
CA ARG A 155 -3.73 -22.67 -5.72
C ARG A 155 -5.20 -22.39 -5.46
#